data_f4f2ddbcf5015ecef2473889f17d1e62
#
_entry.id   f4f2ddbcf5015ecef2473889f17d1e62
#
_cell.length_a   1.000
_cell.length_b   1.000
_cell.length_c   1.000
_cell.angle_alpha   90.00
_cell.angle_beta   90.00
_cell.angle_gamma   90.00
#
_symmetry.space_group_name_H-M   'P 1'
#
loop_
_entity.id
_entity.type
_entity.pdbx_description
1 polymer ?
#
loop_
_entity_poly.entity_id
_entity_poly.type
_entity_poly.pdbx_seq_one_letter_code
_entity_poly.pdbx_strand_id
1 'polypeptide(L)' 'MLRAPFYPNLTGEIAKKGICKDEIAAAIGVTPRTLRYKLNGSRDFSWPEACIIQREFFPGCSKDYLFATEETQ' A
#
# COMPACT_ATOMS: atom_id res chain seq x y z
N MET A 1 -9.56 -7.27 19.97
CA MET A 1 -9.80 -5.97 19.34
C MET A 1 -8.99 -5.86 18.04
N LEU A 2 -9.61 -5.37 17.00
CA LEU A 2 -8.94 -5.21 15.71
C LEU A 2 -8.12 -3.94 15.71
N ARG A 3 -6.90 -4.05 15.18
CA ARG A 3 -6.05 -2.89 15.01
C ARG A 3 -6.35 -2.22 13.67
N ALA A 4 -6.26 -0.90 13.64
CA ALA A 4 -6.37 -0.18 12.38
C ALA A 4 -5.19 -0.55 11.48
N PRO A 5 -5.40 -0.60 10.15
CA PRO A 5 -4.27 -0.83 9.24
C PRO A 5 -3.24 0.28 9.35
N PHE A 6 -1.97 -0.07 9.14
CA PHE A 6 -0.90 0.93 9.21
C PHE A 6 -1.08 2.01 8.13
N TYR A 7 -1.50 1.60 6.92
CA TYR A 7 -1.82 2.52 5.83
C TYR A 7 -3.32 2.43 5.54
N PRO A 8 -4.17 3.12 6.32
CA PRO A 8 -5.61 2.93 6.18
C PRO A 8 -6.15 3.32 4.81
N ASN A 9 -5.63 4.40 4.22
CA ASN A 9 -6.11 4.82 2.91
C ASN A 9 -5.72 3.83 1.82
N LEU A 10 -4.46 3.38 1.83
CA LEU A 10 -4.00 2.40 0.85
C LEU A 10 -4.78 1.09 0.98
N THR A 11 -4.92 0.59 2.20
CA THR A 11 -5.65 -0.65 2.43
C THR A 11 -7.10 -0.53 1.98
N GLY A 12 -7.74 0.61 2.28
CA GLY A 12 -9.11 0.86 1.87
C GLY A 12 -9.26 0.91 0.35
N GLU A 13 -8.32 1.55 -0.35
CA GLU A 13 -8.38 1.64 -1.80
C GLU A 13 -8.17 0.27 -2.46
N ILE A 14 -7.28 -0.54 -1.91
CA ILE A 14 -7.08 -1.90 -2.41
C ILE A 14 -8.38 -2.69 -2.32
N ALA A 15 -9.04 -2.63 -1.18
CA ALA A 15 -10.31 -3.34 -0.98
C ALA A 15 -11.41 -2.78 -1.88
N LYS A 16 -11.48 -1.46 -1.97
CA LYS A 16 -12.52 -0.78 -2.74
C LYS A 16 -12.45 -1.12 -4.22
N LYS A 17 -11.25 -1.21 -4.77
CA LYS A 17 -11.05 -1.51 -6.19
C LYS A 17 -10.92 -3.00 -6.47
N GLY A 18 -10.91 -3.84 -5.43
CA GLY A 18 -10.78 -5.27 -5.60
C GLY A 18 -9.44 -5.70 -6.16
N ILE A 19 -8.38 -4.97 -5.85
CA ILE A 19 -7.05 -5.28 -6.38
C ILE A 19 -6.46 -6.43 -5.61
N CYS A 20 -5.85 -7.38 -6.34
CA CYS A 20 -5.17 -8.50 -5.73
C CYS A 20 -3.80 -8.05 -5.22
N LYS A 21 -3.50 -8.34 -3.96
CA LYS A 21 -2.21 -7.96 -3.38
C LYS A 21 -1.05 -8.65 -4.07
N ASP A 22 -1.28 -9.85 -4.61
CA ASP A 22 -0.23 -10.54 -5.36
C ASP A 22 0.20 -9.74 -6.59
N GLU A 23 -0.74 -9.06 -7.24
CA GLU A 23 -0.42 -8.22 -8.39
C GLU A 23 0.45 -7.05 -7.97
N ILE A 24 0.14 -6.45 -6.83
CA ILE A 24 0.95 -5.34 -6.33
C ILE A 24 2.35 -5.83 -6.00
N ALA A 25 2.46 -6.98 -5.33
CA ALA A 25 3.77 -7.54 -4.98
C ALA A 25 4.61 -7.79 -6.23
N ALA A 26 4.00 -8.36 -7.26
CA ALA A 26 4.70 -8.62 -8.52
C ALA A 26 5.17 -7.31 -9.16
N ALA A 27 4.33 -6.29 -9.14
CA ALA A 27 4.66 -5.01 -9.77
C ALA A 27 5.86 -4.33 -9.11
N ILE A 28 5.98 -4.45 -7.79
CA ILE A 28 7.09 -3.82 -7.07
C ILE A 28 8.26 -4.79 -6.83
N GLY A 29 8.15 -6.02 -7.32
CA GLY A 29 9.27 -6.97 -7.29
C GLY A 29 9.53 -7.61 -5.94
N VAL A 30 8.49 -7.81 -5.13
CA VAL A 30 8.62 -8.45 -3.83
C VAL A 30 7.67 -9.64 -3.75
N THR A 31 7.88 -10.51 -2.75
CA THR A 31 6.95 -11.61 -2.50
C THR A 31 5.70 -11.09 -1.81
N PRO A 32 4.58 -11.83 -1.92
CA PRO A 32 3.37 -11.44 -1.18
C PRO A 32 3.59 -11.32 0.33
N ARG A 33 4.45 -12.16 0.88
CA ARG A 33 4.79 -12.07 2.31
C ARG A 33 5.48 -10.74 2.62
N THR A 34 6.44 -10.35 1.81
CA THR A 34 7.15 -9.08 1.99
C THR A 34 6.18 -7.90 1.86
N LEU A 35 5.27 -7.97 0.88
CA LEU A 35 4.25 -6.93 0.74
C LEU A 35 3.41 -6.81 2.01
N ARG A 36 3.04 -7.94 2.61
CA ARG A 36 2.26 -7.91 3.84
C ARG A 36 3.02 -7.20 4.96
N TYR A 37 4.32 -7.43 5.09
CA TYR A 37 5.13 -6.72 6.08
C TYR A 37 5.18 -5.23 5.80
N LYS A 38 5.25 -4.84 4.54
CA LYS A 38 5.23 -3.42 4.18
C LYS A 38 3.88 -2.79 4.50
N LEU A 39 2.80 -3.50 4.21
CA LEU A 39 1.45 -2.99 4.48
C LEU A 39 1.15 -2.84 5.96
N ASN A 40 1.74 -3.69 6.81
CA ASN A 40 1.46 -3.60 8.25
C ASN A 40 2.47 -2.72 9.00
N GLY A 41 3.39 -2.08 8.27
CA GLY A 41 4.34 -1.15 8.88
C GLY A 41 5.62 -1.77 9.40
N SER A 42 5.78 -3.11 9.27
CA SER A 42 7.01 -3.77 9.72
C SER A 42 8.20 -3.44 8.83
N ARG A 43 7.94 -3.11 7.57
CA ARG A 43 8.96 -2.65 6.63
C ARG A 43 8.43 -1.45 5.88
N ASP A 44 9.30 -0.55 5.50
CA ASP A 44 8.91 0.64 4.77
C ASP A 44 8.80 0.36 3.28
N PHE A 45 7.91 1.11 2.61
CA PHE A 45 7.93 1.16 1.16
C PHE A 45 9.05 2.09 0.73
N SER A 46 9.81 1.67 -0.30
CA SER A 46 10.79 2.56 -0.91
C SER A 46 10.06 3.58 -1.79
N TRP A 47 10.75 4.68 -2.11
CA TRP A 47 10.17 5.68 -3.01
C TRP A 47 9.79 5.10 -4.37
N PRO A 48 10.67 4.31 -5.04
CA PRO A 48 10.25 3.69 -6.30
C PRO A 48 9.04 2.79 -6.16
N GLU A 49 8.94 2.03 -5.08
CA GLU A 49 7.78 1.16 -4.84
C GLU A 49 6.51 1.97 -4.71
N ALA A 50 6.56 3.05 -3.94
CA ALA A 50 5.41 3.92 -3.77
C ALA A 50 4.97 4.53 -5.09
N CYS A 51 5.93 4.95 -5.92
CA CYS A 51 5.63 5.51 -7.24
C CYS A 51 4.95 4.50 -8.15
N ILE A 52 5.44 3.25 -8.14
CA ILE A 52 4.85 2.20 -8.97
C ILE A 52 3.42 1.91 -8.53
N ILE A 53 3.19 1.78 -7.24
CA ILE A 53 1.85 1.49 -6.73
C ILE A 53 0.89 2.61 -7.11
N GLN A 54 1.29 3.86 -6.90
CA GLN A 54 0.44 4.99 -7.22
C GLN A 54 0.15 5.06 -8.71
N ARG A 55 1.18 4.94 -9.54
CA ARG A 55 1.03 5.12 -10.98
C ARG A 55 0.23 4.00 -11.63
N GLU A 56 0.49 2.75 -11.20
CA GLU A 56 -0.10 1.61 -11.89
C GLU A 56 -1.44 1.17 -11.32
N PHE A 57 -1.67 1.39 -10.05
CA PHE A 57 -2.91 0.92 -9.43
C PHE A 57 -3.84 2.04 -9.02
N PHE A 58 -3.31 3.21 -8.69
CA PHE A 58 -4.12 4.31 -8.16
C PHE A 58 -3.74 5.64 -8.81
N PRO A 59 -3.85 5.75 -10.13
CA PRO A 59 -3.41 6.99 -10.80
C PRO A 59 -4.20 8.23 -10.39
N GLY A 60 -5.41 8.04 -9.88
CA GLY A 60 -6.23 9.16 -9.41
C GLY A 60 -5.96 9.57 -7.99
N CYS A 61 -5.07 8.88 -7.27
CA CYS A 61 -4.76 9.17 -5.87
C CYS A 61 -3.34 9.70 -5.76
N SER A 62 -3.10 10.62 -4.82
CA SER A 62 -1.74 11.07 -4.58
C SER A 62 -1.00 10.08 -3.69
N LYS A 63 0.34 10.09 -3.77
CA LYS A 63 1.15 9.28 -2.88
C LYS A 63 0.95 9.69 -1.42
N ASP A 64 0.82 10.97 -1.16
CA ASP A 64 0.60 11.46 0.19
C ASP A 64 -0.68 10.87 0.79
N TYR A 65 -1.75 10.81 0.00
CA TYR A 65 -3.00 10.21 0.46
C TYR A 65 -2.84 8.72 0.71
N LEU A 66 -2.25 7.99 -0.26
CA LEU A 66 -2.15 6.54 -0.19
C LEU A 66 -1.31 6.07 0.99
N PHE A 67 -0.20 6.75 1.23
CA PHE A 67 0.75 6.30 2.23
C PHE A 67 0.66 7.08 3.54
N ALA A 68 -0.43 7.81 3.74
CA ALA A 68 -0.69 8.45 5.03
C ALA A 68 -0.95 7.40 6.10
N THR A 69 -0.39 7.63 7.27
CA THR A 69 -0.63 6.78 8.44
C THR A 69 -1.45 7.58 9.44
N GLU A 70 -1.90 6.92 10.50
CA GLU A 70 -2.66 7.63 11.52
C GLU A 70 -1.86 8.78 12.14
N GLU A 71 -0.54 8.63 12.18
CA GLU A 71 0.31 9.68 12.75
C GLU A 71 0.44 10.91 11.89
N THR A 72 0.18 10.76 10.58
CA THR A 72 0.34 11.84 9.63
C THR A 72 -0.98 12.47 9.19
N GLN A 73 -2.08 11.99 9.70
CA GLN A 73 -3.41 12.52 9.36
C GLN A 73 -3.86 13.59 10.31
#